data_53d5131f614679cb4fa8b1732af6d232
#
_entry.id   53d5131f614679cb4fa8b1732af6d232
#
_cell.length_a   1.000
_cell.length_b   1.000
_cell.length_c   1.000
_cell.angle_alpha   90.00
_cell.angle_beta   90.00
_cell.angle_gamma   90.00
#
_symmetry.space_group_name_H-M   'P 1'
#
loop_
_entity.id
_entity.type
_entity.pdbx_description
1 polymer ?
#
loop_
_entity_poly.entity_id
_entity_poly.type
_entity_poly.pdbx_seq_one_letter_code
_entity_poly.pdbx_strand_id
1 'polypeptide(L)'
;EVISLGIGDVTLPLPQVSIEAMHKAVDEMANKETFRGYGPEQGYAFLREKIRDVIYKSRGVDIETDEIFVSDGAKSDCGNIQEIFGVDNTIAITDPVYPVYLDTNIMAGRTGLVKEDGTFEGVVYMPCTAENNFTPELPKQHVDMIYLCSPNTPTGSTLSRDELAKWVNYAKENISII
;
A
#
# COMPACT_ATOMS: atom_id res chain seq x y z
N GLU A 1 -27.94 3.63 -23.59
CA GLU A 1 -27.26 3.74 -22.29
C GLU A 1 -25.88 3.09 -22.42
N VAL A 2 -24.85 3.78 -21.99
CA VAL A 2 -23.47 3.27 -22.03
C VAL A 2 -23.12 2.76 -20.64
N ILE A 3 -22.73 1.48 -20.53
CA ILE A 3 -22.22 0.88 -19.30
C ILE A 3 -20.71 1.14 -19.24
N SER A 4 -20.27 1.94 -18.26
CA SER A 4 -18.84 2.20 -18.04
C SER A 4 -18.24 1.11 -17.16
N LEU A 5 -17.15 0.51 -17.63
CA LEU A 5 -16.34 -0.48 -16.89
C LEU A 5 -14.94 0.05 -16.56
N GLY A 6 -14.73 1.36 -16.76
CA GLY A 6 -13.39 1.94 -16.79
C GLY A 6 -12.80 2.34 -15.44
N ILE A 7 -13.59 2.77 -14.48
CA ILE A 7 -13.08 3.29 -13.19
C ILE A 7 -13.76 2.54 -12.05
N GLY A 8 -12.94 1.98 -11.16
CA GLY A 8 -13.42 1.44 -9.88
C GLY A 8 -13.81 2.60 -8.94
N ASP A 9 -15.00 2.55 -8.38
CA ASP A 9 -15.50 3.54 -7.44
C ASP A 9 -16.15 2.87 -6.23
N VAL A 10 -16.20 3.61 -5.12
CA VAL A 10 -16.91 3.20 -3.92
C VAL A 10 -18.40 3.48 -4.12
N THR A 11 -19.21 2.43 -4.22
CA THR A 11 -20.64 2.52 -4.54
C THR A 11 -21.57 2.29 -3.36
N LEU A 12 -21.05 1.79 -2.23
CA LEU A 12 -21.85 1.51 -1.04
C LEU A 12 -21.72 2.64 -0.01
N PRO A 13 -22.80 3.00 0.69
CA PRO A 13 -22.75 3.97 1.78
C PRO A 13 -21.95 3.40 2.98
N LEU A 14 -21.52 4.31 3.84
CA LEU A 14 -20.85 3.91 5.08
C LEU A 14 -21.80 3.13 5.98
N PRO A 15 -21.30 2.14 6.73
CA PRO A 15 -22.09 1.46 7.76
C PRO A 15 -22.56 2.45 8.82
N GLN A 16 -23.77 2.22 9.37
CA GLN A 16 -24.37 3.09 10.38
C GLN A 16 -23.45 3.29 11.60
N VAL A 17 -22.76 2.25 12.06
CA VAL A 17 -21.81 2.32 13.17
C VAL A 17 -20.68 3.32 12.91
N SER A 18 -20.21 3.47 11.68
CA SER A 18 -19.20 4.46 11.31
C SER A 18 -19.75 5.88 11.35
N ILE A 19 -20.97 6.08 10.87
CA ILE A 19 -21.67 7.38 10.95
C ILE A 19 -21.83 7.82 12.39
N GLU A 20 -22.30 6.91 13.27
CA GLU A 20 -22.45 7.19 14.71
C GLU A 20 -21.13 7.52 15.41
N ALA A 21 -20.05 6.82 15.03
CA ALA A 21 -18.72 7.10 15.56
C ALA A 21 -18.22 8.48 15.14
N MET A 22 -18.45 8.88 13.88
CA MET A 22 -18.08 10.21 13.39
C MET A 22 -18.88 11.32 14.11
N HIS A 23 -20.18 11.13 14.34
CA HIS A 23 -20.98 12.10 15.12
C HIS A 23 -20.44 12.26 16.53
N LYS A 24 -20.12 11.15 17.22
CA LYS A 24 -19.51 11.22 18.56
C LYS A 24 -18.17 11.96 18.56
N ALA A 25 -17.33 11.73 17.56
CA ALA A 25 -16.05 12.39 17.44
C ALA A 25 -16.21 13.91 17.21
N VAL A 26 -17.23 14.33 16.47
CA VAL A 26 -17.56 15.76 16.30
C VAL A 26 -18.05 16.36 17.63
N ASP A 27 -18.91 15.67 18.36
CA ASP A 27 -19.41 16.13 19.67
C ASP A 27 -18.26 16.29 20.69
N GLU A 28 -17.26 15.41 20.67
CA GLU A 28 -16.05 15.50 21.49
C GLU A 28 -15.29 16.82 21.27
N MET A 29 -15.30 17.34 20.04
CA MET A 29 -14.62 18.60 19.70
C MET A 29 -15.25 19.85 20.34
N ALA A 30 -16.48 19.77 20.79
CA ALA A 30 -17.19 20.87 21.44
C ALA A 30 -16.75 21.11 22.90
N ASN A 31 -16.08 20.17 23.54
CA ASN A 31 -15.72 20.22 24.94
C ASN A 31 -14.20 20.35 25.09
N LYS A 32 -13.77 21.27 25.97
CA LYS A 32 -12.36 21.56 26.21
C LYS A 32 -11.57 20.31 26.67
N GLU A 33 -12.20 19.45 27.45
CA GLU A 33 -11.58 18.25 28.03
C GLU A 33 -11.37 17.13 27.01
N THR A 34 -12.18 17.11 25.94
CA THR A 34 -12.13 16.08 24.89
C THR A 34 -11.68 16.62 23.54
N PHE A 35 -11.55 17.93 23.43
CA PHE A 35 -11.02 18.59 22.22
C PHE A 35 -9.64 18.05 21.89
N ARG A 36 -9.45 17.75 20.60
CA ARG A 36 -8.19 17.21 20.06
C ARG A 36 -7.63 18.20 19.03
N GLY A 37 -6.48 18.80 19.38
CA GLY A 37 -5.69 19.61 18.44
C GLY A 37 -4.77 18.74 17.59
N TYR A 38 -3.49 19.10 17.48
CA TYR A 38 -2.50 18.25 16.84
C TYR A 38 -2.37 16.93 17.60
N GLY A 39 -2.59 15.82 16.88
CA GLY A 39 -2.39 14.49 17.42
C GLY A 39 -0.91 14.07 17.42
N PRO A 40 -0.60 12.90 18.02
CA PRO A 40 0.70 12.28 17.88
C PRO A 40 0.99 11.95 16.41
N GLU A 41 2.23 12.13 15.96
CA GLU A 41 2.65 11.94 14.57
C GLU A 41 2.39 10.52 14.04
N GLN A 42 2.52 9.50 14.89
CA GLN A 42 2.20 8.12 14.55
C GLN A 42 0.70 7.78 14.61
N GLY A 43 -0.14 8.69 15.06
CA GLY A 43 -1.55 8.45 15.36
C GLY A 43 -1.80 8.18 16.84
N TYR A 44 -3.05 8.33 17.26
CA TYR A 44 -3.46 8.15 18.66
C TYR A 44 -3.21 6.73 19.17
N ALA A 45 -2.71 6.60 20.39
CA ALA A 45 -2.39 5.32 21.04
C ALA A 45 -3.58 4.37 21.03
N PHE A 46 -4.80 4.86 21.39
CA PHE A 46 -6.00 4.03 21.45
C PHE A 46 -6.32 3.36 20.10
N LEU A 47 -6.05 4.04 18.97
CA LEU A 47 -6.27 3.50 17.63
C LEU A 47 -5.20 2.46 17.28
N ARG A 48 -3.94 2.77 17.54
CA ARG A 48 -2.81 1.85 17.29
C ARG A 48 -2.92 0.57 18.11
N GLU A 49 -3.28 0.67 19.40
CA GLU A 49 -3.58 -0.47 20.26
C GLU A 49 -4.73 -1.31 19.71
N LYS A 50 -5.80 -0.65 19.24
CA LYS A 50 -6.95 -1.35 18.67
C LYS A 50 -6.57 -2.07 17.35
N ILE A 51 -5.77 -1.46 16.51
CA ILE A 51 -5.25 -2.08 15.28
C ILE A 51 -4.40 -3.30 15.65
N ARG A 52 -3.44 -3.16 16.57
CA ARG A 52 -2.62 -4.28 17.04
C ARG A 52 -3.50 -5.45 17.54
N ASP A 53 -4.43 -5.18 18.44
CA ASP A 53 -5.19 -6.23 19.11
C ASP A 53 -6.22 -6.90 18.19
N VAL A 54 -6.91 -6.11 17.35
CA VAL A 54 -8.00 -6.64 16.51
C VAL A 54 -7.49 -7.18 15.17
N ILE A 55 -6.47 -6.57 14.58
CA ILE A 55 -6.00 -6.98 13.26
C ILE A 55 -4.85 -7.97 13.36
N TYR A 56 -3.85 -7.72 14.18
CA TYR A 56 -2.64 -8.54 14.23
C TYR A 56 -2.74 -9.67 15.26
N LYS A 57 -2.95 -9.34 16.53
CA LYS A 57 -2.97 -10.33 17.61
C LYS A 57 -4.08 -11.37 17.45
N SER A 58 -5.24 -10.98 16.93
CA SER A 58 -6.32 -11.92 16.62
C SER A 58 -5.95 -12.96 15.56
N ARG A 59 -4.90 -12.70 14.78
CA ARG A 59 -4.36 -13.59 13.74
C ARG A 59 -3.06 -14.29 14.18
N GLY A 60 -2.68 -14.15 15.45
CA GLY A 60 -1.44 -14.73 15.99
C GLY A 60 -0.17 -14.01 15.55
N VAL A 61 -0.29 -12.76 15.12
CA VAL A 61 0.85 -11.91 14.79
C VAL A 61 1.12 -10.97 15.94
N ASP A 62 2.32 -11.03 16.49
CA ASP A 62 2.77 -10.20 17.60
C ASP A 62 3.60 -9.03 17.05
N ILE A 63 3.08 -7.82 17.24
CA ILE A 63 3.74 -6.56 16.91
C ILE A 63 3.53 -5.55 18.04
N GLU A 64 4.42 -4.60 18.16
CA GLU A 64 4.31 -3.52 19.12
C GLU A 64 3.51 -2.33 18.54
N THR A 65 2.95 -1.51 19.41
CA THR A 65 2.17 -0.33 18.98
C THR A 65 3.00 0.74 18.31
N ASP A 66 4.31 0.80 18.57
CA ASP A 66 5.23 1.72 17.93
C ASP A 66 5.67 1.29 16.51
N GLU A 67 5.33 0.06 16.12
CA GLU A 67 5.45 -0.41 14.73
C GLU A 67 4.24 -0.02 13.85
N ILE A 68 3.23 0.64 14.43
CA ILE A 68 2.00 1.05 13.73
C ILE A 68 2.00 2.57 13.52
N PHE A 69 1.90 2.98 12.27
CA PHE A 69 1.77 4.37 11.84
C PHE A 69 0.41 4.56 11.17
N VAL A 70 -0.33 5.58 11.58
CA VAL A 70 -1.65 5.91 11.02
C VAL A 70 -1.50 7.11 10.11
N SER A 71 -1.97 6.97 8.87
CA SER A 71 -1.98 8.02 7.87
C SER A 71 -3.40 8.32 7.38
N ASP A 72 -3.53 9.21 6.44
CA ASP A 72 -4.80 9.53 5.78
C ASP A 72 -5.11 8.62 4.57
N GLY A 73 -4.30 7.60 4.33
CA GLY A 73 -4.55 6.58 3.32
C GLY A 73 -3.32 6.06 2.60
N ALA A 74 -3.48 4.94 1.91
CA ALA A 74 -2.39 4.23 1.23
C ALA A 74 -1.64 5.08 0.19
N LYS A 75 -2.31 6.03 -0.45
CA LYS A 75 -1.66 6.91 -1.44
C LYS A 75 -0.59 7.79 -0.78
N SER A 76 -0.90 8.36 0.36
CA SER A 76 0.06 9.13 1.16
C SER A 76 1.18 8.25 1.68
N ASP A 77 0.88 7.03 2.12
CA ASP A 77 1.89 6.07 2.55
C ASP A 77 2.86 5.72 1.41
N CYS A 78 2.35 5.45 0.20
CA CYS A 78 3.18 5.17 -0.98
C CYS A 78 4.12 6.33 -1.34
N GLY A 79 3.69 7.56 -1.12
CA GLY A 79 4.53 8.74 -1.32
C GLY A 79 5.57 8.91 -0.22
N ASN A 80 5.13 8.84 1.03
CA ASN A 80 5.95 9.16 2.19
C ASN A 80 7.00 8.10 2.51
N ILE A 81 6.69 6.80 2.32
CA ILE A 81 7.63 5.72 2.64
C ILE A 81 8.93 5.82 1.84
N GLN A 82 8.87 6.45 0.69
CA GLN A 82 10.05 6.63 -0.16
C GLN A 82 11.12 7.53 0.44
N GLU A 83 10.72 8.45 1.34
CA GLU A 83 11.63 9.40 2.00
C GLU A 83 12.69 8.72 2.90
N ILE A 84 12.43 7.48 3.33
CA ILE A 84 13.38 6.71 4.15
C ILE A 84 14.38 5.88 3.33
N PHE A 85 14.27 5.90 2.00
CA PHE A 85 15.13 5.13 1.09
C PHE A 85 15.93 6.03 0.15
N GLY A 86 17.11 5.57 -0.26
CA GLY A 86 17.94 6.27 -1.25
C GLY A 86 17.28 6.38 -2.63
N VAL A 87 17.58 7.41 -3.39
CA VAL A 87 17.01 7.63 -4.74
C VAL A 87 17.54 6.64 -5.78
N ASP A 88 18.66 5.99 -5.50
CA ASP A 88 19.30 5.03 -6.41
C ASP A 88 18.73 3.61 -6.28
N ASN A 89 17.73 3.41 -5.40
CA ASN A 89 17.10 2.12 -5.22
C ASN A 89 16.32 1.70 -6.47
N THR A 90 16.54 0.46 -6.91
CA THR A 90 15.77 -0.16 -8.00
C THR A 90 14.43 -0.64 -7.49
N ILE A 91 13.38 -0.33 -8.20
CA ILE A 91 12.02 -0.75 -7.85
C ILE A 91 11.50 -1.83 -8.80
N ALA A 92 10.65 -2.72 -8.28
CA ALA A 92 9.87 -3.65 -9.09
C ALA A 92 8.38 -3.41 -8.87
N ILE A 93 7.64 -3.39 -9.96
CA ILE A 93 6.18 -3.21 -9.98
C ILE A 93 5.54 -4.26 -10.87
N THR A 94 4.30 -4.63 -10.59
CA THR A 94 3.50 -5.43 -11.53
C THR A 94 3.13 -4.61 -12.77
N ASP A 95 2.88 -5.27 -13.89
CA ASP A 95 2.40 -4.62 -15.13
C ASP A 95 1.22 -5.41 -15.69
N PRO A 96 -0.01 -4.86 -15.63
CA PRO A 96 -0.38 -3.52 -15.13
C PRO A 96 -0.33 -3.39 -13.61
N VAL A 97 -0.23 -2.14 -13.14
CA VAL A 97 -0.08 -1.79 -11.74
C VAL A 97 -1.05 -0.67 -11.32
N TYR A 98 -1.26 -0.52 -10.03
CA TYR A 98 -1.86 0.70 -9.48
C TYR A 98 -0.95 1.90 -9.81
N PRO A 99 -1.41 2.88 -10.60
CA PRO A 99 -0.52 3.91 -11.17
C PRO A 99 0.31 4.66 -10.13
N VAL A 100 -0.22 4.82 -8.92
CA VAL A 100 0.43 5.56 -7.82
C VAL A 100 1.81 4.97 -7.47
N TYR A 101 2.01 3.66 -7.58
CA TYR A 101 3.33 3.05 -7.31
C TYR A 101 4.39 3.53 -8.29
N LEU A 102 4.06 3.66 -9.56
CA LEU A 102 4.99 4.19 -10.55
C LEU A 102 5.12 5.72 -10.42
N ASP A 103 3.99 6.43 -10.38
CA ASP A 103 3.94 7.89 -10.39
C ASP A 103 4.70 8.50 -9.19
N THR A 104 4.54 7.95 -7.99
CA THR A 104 5.25 8.43 -6.80
C THR A 104 6.76 8.21 -6.90
N ASN A 105 7.21 7.12 -7.53
CA ASN A 105 8.62 6.87 -7.77
C ASN A 105 9.20 7.77 -8.85
N ILE A 106 8.42 8.10 -9.90
CA ILE A 106 8.81 9.12 -10.90
C ILE A 106 8.99 10.47 -10.23
N MET A 107 8.02 10.89 -9.41
CA MET A 107 8.06 12.16 -8.67
C MET A 107 9.26 12.24 -7.71
N ALA A 108 9.64 11.12 -7.11
CA ALA A 108 10.80 11.01 -6.23
C ALA A 108 12.15 10.92 -6.99
N GLY A 109 12.14 10.84 -8.33
CA GLY A 109 13.35 10.78 -9.15
C GLY A 109 14.05 9.41 -9.16
N ARG A 110 13.35 8.32 -8.79
CA ARG A 110 13.92 6.97 -8.69
C ARG A 110 13.96 6.18 -9.99
N THR A 111 13.22 6.61 -10.99
CA THR A 111 12.95 5.78 -12.17
C THR A 111 14.00 5.90 -13.28
N GLY A 112 14.96 6.82 -13.17
CA GLY A 112 15.88 7.10 -14.26
C GLY A 112 15.18 7.70 -15.49
N LEU A 113 15.78 7.52 -16.66
CA LEU A 113 15.25 8.05 -17.92
C LEU A 113 14.15 7.14 -18.48
N VAL A 114 13.23 7.76 -19.21
CA VAL A 114 12.23 7.03 -20.00
C VAL A 114 12.90 6.44 -21.24
N LYS A 115 12.63 5.16 -21.53
CA LYS A 115 13.09 4.46 -22.73
C LYS A 115 12.17 4.70 -23.92
N GLU A 116 12.60 4.26 -25.10
CA GLU A 116 11.80 4.40 -26.35
C GLU A 116 10.45 3.68 -26.29
N ASP A 117 10.36 2.59 -25.53
CA ASP A 117 9.13 1.81 -25.33
C ASP A 117 8.19 2.41 -24.27
N GLY A 118 8.55 3.54 -23.66
CA GLY A 118 7.79 4.20 -22.62
C GLY A 118 8.03 3.66 -21.21
N THR A 119 8.85 2.63 -21.03
CA THR A 119 9.27 2.13 -19.72
C THR A 119 10.40 2.97 -19.14
N PHE A 120 10.69 2.81 -17.84
CA PHE A 120 11.77 3.54 -17.15
C PHE A 120 12.95 2.62 -16.85
N GLU A 121 14.18 3.17 -16.93
CA GLU A 121 15.42 2.41 -16.74
C GLU A 121 15.56 1.81 -15.35
N GLY A 122 15.17 2.55 -14.31
CA GLY A 122 15.27 2.14 -12.91
C GLY A 122 14.08 1.30 -12.40
N VAL A 123 13.20 0.85 -13.31
CA VAL A 123 12.00 0.09 -12.96
C VAL A 123 12.04 -1.31 -13.58
N VAL A 124 11.87 -2.32 -12.75
CA VAL A 124 11.66 -3.71 -13.16
C VAL A 124 10.17 -3.97 -13.26
N TYR A 125 9.68 -4.17 -14.47
CA TYR A 125 8.28 -4.49 -14.72
C TYR A 125 8.09 -6.00 -14.65
N MET A 126 7.08 -6.44 -13.89
CA MET A 126 6.71 -7.83 -13.71
C MET A 126 5.38 -8.08 -14.40
N PRO A 127 5.38 -8.66 -15.61
CA PRO A 127 4.16 -8.82 -16.40
C PRO A 127 3.10 -9.66 -15.69
N CYS A 128 1.86 -9.18 -15.71
CA CYS A 128 0.66 -9.87 -15.22
C CYS A 128 -0.32 -9.99 -16.38
N THR A 129 -0.24 -11.07 -17.13
CA THR A 129 -1.00 -11.33 -18.36
C THR A 129 -1.92 -12.53 -18.21
N ALA A 130 -2.79 -12.77 -19.18
CA ALA A 130 -3.66 -13.93 -19.19
C ALA A 130 -2.87 -15.25 -19.23
N GLU A 131 -1.70 -15.25 -19.88
CA GLU A 131 -0.84 -16.43 -20.03
C GLU A 131 -0.26 -16.90 -18.69
N ASN A 132 -0.02 -15.97 -17.74
CA ASN A 132 0.47 -16.29 -16.41
C ASN A 132 -0.61 -16.14 -15.32
N ASN A 133 -1.89 -16.17 -15.71
CA ASN A 133 -3.03 -15.98 -14.81
C ASN A 133 -2.93 -14.69 -13.97
N PHE A 134 -2.37 -13.65 -14.54
CA PHE A 134 -2.14 -12.35 -13.89
C PHE A 134 -1.32 -12.47 -12.59
N THR A 135 -0.48 -13.48 -12.48
CA THR A 135 0.40 -13.71 -11.31
C THR A 135 1.82 -13.29 -11.67
N PRO A 136 2.41 -12.30 -11.00
CA PRO A 136 3.77 -11.86 -11.32
C PRO A 136 4.81 -12.92 -10.94
N GLU A 137 5.82 -13.06 -11.80
CA GLU A 137 7.00 -13.85 -11.49
C GLU A 137 7.98 -13.05 -10.62
N LEU A 138 8.78 -13.76 -9.83
CA LEU A 138 9.86 -13.15 -9.07
C LEU A 138 10.87 -12.45 -10.00
N PRO A 139 11.41 -11.28 -9.63
CA PRO A 139 12.41 -10.59 -10.43
C PRO A 139 13.65 -11.48 -10.68
N LYS A 140 14.19 -11.43 -11.89
CA LYS A 140 15.39 -12.19 -12.28
C LYS A 140 16.69 -11.47 -11.92
N GLN A 141 16.59 -10.24 -11.47
CA GLN A 141 17.69 -9.39 -11.04
C GLN A 141 17.39 -8.84 -9.64
N HIS A 142 18.42 -8.37 -8.96
CA HIS A 142 18.25 -7.70 -7.68
C HIS A 142 17.36 -6.47 -7.82
N VAL A 143 16.44 -6.29 -6.88
CA VAL A 143 15.61 -5.09 -6.70
C VAL A 143 15.57 -4.73 -5.23
N ASP A 144 15.61 -3.45 -4.93
CA ASP A 144 15.62 -2.98 -3.55
C ASP A 144 14.22 -2.90 -2.95
N MET A 145 13.24 -2.49 -3.76
CA MET A 145 11.84 -2.30 -3.34
C MET A 145 10.90 -3.00 -4.32
N ILE A 146 9.92 -3.70 -3.78
CA ILE A 146 8.91 -4.43 -4.55
C ILE A 146 7.53 -3.95 -4.12
N TYR A 147 6.72 -3.52 -5.08
CA TYR A 147 5.33 -3.15 -4.84
C TYR A 147 4.41 -4.29 -5.27
N LEU A 148 3.67 -4.84 -4.30
CA LEU A 148 2.62 -5.83 -4.53
C LEU A 148 1.28 -5.29 -4.08
N CYS A 149 0.25 -5.55 -4.87
CA CYS A 149 -1.13 -5.22 -4.55
C CYS A 149 -1.98 -6.49 -4.67
N SER A 150 -2.68 -6.88 -3.60
CA SER A 150 -3.52 -8.07 -3.62
C SER A 150 -4.81 -7.82 -2.81
N PRO A 151 -5.99 -7.73 -3.44
CA PRO A 151 -6.23 -7.82 -4.89
C PRO A 151 -5.51 -6.74 -5.69
N ASN A 152 -4.96 -7.11 -6.87
CA ASN A 152 -4.24 -6.17 -7.72
C ASN A 152 -5.19 -5.17 -8.40
N THR A 153 -4.76 -3.93 -8.50
CA THR A 153 -5.42 -2.92 -9.34
C THR A 153 -4.56 -2.69 -10.59
N PRO A 154 -5.09 -2.88 -11.83
CA PRO A 154 -6.50 -3.02 -12.18
C PRO A 154 -7.00 -4.46 -12.42
N THR A 155 -6.16 -5.50 -12.32
CA THR A 155 -6.50 -6.86 -12.76
C THR A 155 -7.51 -7.58 -11.85
N GLY A 156 -7.59 -7.19 -10.57
CA GLY A 156 -8.40 -7.87 -9.57
C GLY A 156 -7.85 -9.23 -9.12
N SER A 157 -6.69 -9.66 -9.63
CA SER A 157 -6.06 -10.91 -9.23
C SER A 157 -5.57 -10.87 -7.79
N THR A 158 -5.58 -12.01 -7.12
CA THR A 158 -5.11 -12.16 -5.75
C THR A 158 -3.96 -13.16 -5.69
N LEU A 159 -3.01 -12.90 -4.82
CA LEU A 159 -1.95 -13.84 -4.52
C LEU A 159 -2.41 -14.82 -3.42
N SER A 160 -2.20 -16.10 -3.63
CA SER A 160 -2.39 -17.12 -2.60
C SER A 160 -1.36 -16.97 -1.49
N ARG A 161 -1.62 -17.64 -0.35
CA ARG A 161 -0.68 -17.66 0.77
C ARG A 161 0.68 -18.24 0.38
N ASP A 162 0.69 -19.26 -0.46
CA ASP A 162 1.93 -19.90 -0.92
C ASP A 162 2.71 -18.99 -1.88
N GLU A 163 2.03 -18.23 -2.72
CA GLU A 163 2.65 -17.23 -3.58
C GLU A 163 3.24 -16.10 -2.74
N LEU A 164 2.50 -15.57 -1.77
CA LEU A 164 3.01 -14.56 -0.84
C LEU A 164 4.24 -15.07 -0.06
N ALA A 165 4.25 -16.34 0.36
CA ALA A 165 5.40 -16.93 1.03
C ALA A 165 6.65 -16.96 0.14
N LYS A 166 6.50 -17.18 -1.18
CA LYS A 166 7.63 -17.10 -2.13
C LYS A 166 8.20 -15.69 -2.19
N TRP A 167 7.34 -14.67 -2.21
CA TRP A 167 7.76 -13.27 -2.19
C TRP A 167 8.52 -12.90 -0.92
N VAL A 168 8.01 -13.30 0.24
CA VAL A 168 8.67 -13.06 1.54
C VAL A 168 10.06 -13.74 1.59
N ASN A 169 10.16 -14.96 1.09
CA ASN A 169 11.44 -15.68 1.02
C ASN A 169 12.42 -14.98 0.07
N TYR A 170 11.93 -14.59 -1.11
CA TYR A 170 12.75 -13.83 -2.07
C TYR A 170 13.29 -12.54 -1.43
N ALA A 171 12.45 -11.78 -0.75
CA ALA A 171 12.87 -10.53 -0.11
C ALA A 171 13.93 -10.76 0.97
N LYS A 172 13.78 -11.82 1.79
CA LYS A 172 14.77 -12.17 2.81
C LYS A 172 16.11 -12.59 2.21
N GLU A 173 16.10 -13.34 1.13
CA GLU A 173 17.32 -13.83 0.47
C GLU A 173 18.04 -12.71 -0.30
N ASN A 174 17.32 -11.73 -0.80
CA ASN A 174 17.86 -10.64 -1.62
C ASN A 174 17.98 -9.31 -0.87
N ILE A 175 17.62 -9.26 0.41
CA ILE A 175 17.62 -8.02 1.22
C ILE A 175 16.75 -6.94 0.57
N SER A 176 15.61 -7.37 0.02
CA SER A 176 14.62 -6.48 -0.60
C SER A 176 13.50 -6.13 0.38
N ILE A 177 12.81 -5.02 0.13
CA ILE A 177 11.61 -4.59 0.86
C ILE A 177 10.39 -4.89 -0.01
N ILE A 178 9.32 -5.41 0.60
CA ILE A 178 8.03 -5.65 -0.06
C ILE A 178 6.95 -4.86 0.64
#